data_f8ac621ef42f11b8235c817a104e1805
#
_entry.id   f8ac621ef42f11b8235c817a104e1805
#
_cell.length_a   1.000
_cell.length_b   1.000
_cell.length_c   1.000
_cell.angle_alpha   90.00
_cell.angle_beta   90.00
_cell.angle_gamma   90.00
#
_symmetry.space_group_name_H-M   'P 1'
#
loop_
_entity.id
_entity.type
_entity.pdbx_description
1 polymer ?
#
loop_
_entity_poly.entity_id
_entity_poly.type
_entity_poly.pdbx_seq_one_letter_code
_entity_poly.pdbx_strand_id
1 'polypeptide(L)'
;IYLALLSFGWVSVCGASYTYGDTDILSLSSRSGMQIVWIGTSICLRFVLLMMDDRVYDTFAYVVYALLLLLLFLTIFNPHSIKGSRSWIVLGPLRLQPAEFAKFATALAIAKFMSAYGFTISNWKHLAAAAGIIFLPMLCIVGQRETGSALVYLSFFLMFYREGMPGSFLFTGVAMIVYFVVGVKYDDVMLWDTPTSVGKFCVLLLVQMFSAGMVWTYLRSKEK
;
A
#
# COMPACT_ATOMS: atom_id res chain seq x y z
N ILE A 1 -8.88 -3.50 19.62
CA ILE A 1 -7.72 -3.03 18.83
C ILE A 1 -8.08 -1.79 18.02
N TYR A 2 -9.15 -1.81 17.18
CA TYR A 2 -9.53 -0.67 16.32
C TYR A 2 -9.76 0.64 17.09
N LEU A 3 -10.59 0.61 18.16
CA LEU A 3 -10.85 1.79 18.98
C LEU A 3 -9.59 2.28 19.71
N ALA A 4 -8.73 1.37 20.17
CA ALA A 4 -7.47 1.75 20.80
C ALA A 4 -6.53 2.46 19.81
N LEU A 5 -6.45 1.98 18.56
CA LEU A 5 -5.67 2.64 17.51
C LEU A 5 -6.22 4.02 17.15
N LEU A 6 -7.55 4.19 17.10
CA LEU A 6 -8.17 5.48 16.86
C LEU A 6 -7.88 6.48 17.99
N SER A 7 -8.00 6.04 19.25
CA SER A 7 -7.73 6.87 20.42
C SER A 7 -6.25 7.29 20.47
N PHE A 8 -5.34 6.35 20.23
CA PHE A 8 -3.90 6.64 20.17
C PHE A 8 -3.55 7.59 19.02
N GLY A 9 -4.16 7.38 17.84
CA GLY A 9 -4.00 8.27 16.69
C GLY A 9 -4.48 9.69 16.99
N TRP A 10 -5.61 9.85 17.66
CA TRP A 10 -6.12 11.16 18.07
C TRP A 10 -5.16 11.86 19.05
N VAL A 11 -4.69 11.16 20.08
CA VAL A 11 -3.71 11.71 21.04
C VAL A 11 -2.43 12.16 20.32
N SER A 12 -1.95 11.36 19.36
CA SER A 12 -0.76 11.70 18.56
C SER A 12 -0.97 12.98 17.73
N VAL A 13 -2.16 13.14 17.13
CA VAL A 13 -2.51 14.37 16.38
C VAL A 13 -2.60 15.58 17.32
N CYS A 14 -3.19 15.42 18.50
CA CYS A 14 -3.23 16.47 19.52
C CYS A 14 -1.82 16.91 19.91
N GLY A 15 -0.93 15.95 20.20
CA GLY A 15 0.45 16.26 20.56
C GLY A 15 1.24 16.94 19.45
N ALA A 16 1.04 16.51 18.20
CA ALA A 16 1.74 17.08 17.04
C ALA A 16 1.21 18.47 16.61
N SER A 17 -0.05 18.79 16.92
CA SER A 17 -0.68 20.07 16.59
C SER A 17 -0.73 21.07 17.73
N TYR A 18 -0.23 20.66 18.91
CA TYR A 18 -0.22 21.52 20.10
C TYR A 18 0.78 22.68 19.93
N THR A 19 0.27 23.91 19.92
CA THR A 19 1.07 25.14 20.01
C THR A 19 0.89 25.75 21.42
N TYR A 20 1.98 26.18 22.00
CA TYR A 20 1.98 26.75 23.37
C TYR A 20 1.05 27.97 23.41
N GLY A 21 -0.05 27.89 24.17
CA GLY A 21 -1.05 28.97 24.30
C GLY A 21 -2.40 28.69 23.61
N ASP A 22 -2.53 27.67 22.80
CA ASP A 22 -3.81 27.23 22.24
C ASP A 22 -4.62 26.46 23.29
N THR A 23 -5.68 27.09 23.80
CA THR A 23 -6.59 26.48 24.77
C THR A 23 -7.69 25.64 24.13
N ASP A 24 -7.90 25.76 22.82
CA ASP A 24 -9.04 25.17 22.12
C ASP A 24 -8.67 23.93 21.30
N ILE A 25 -8.24 22.86 21.99
CA ILE A 25 -7.93 21.55 21.39
C ILE A 25 -9.17 20.94 20.69
N LEU A 26 -10.36 21.27 21.16
CA LEU A 26 -11.64 20.70 20.66
C LEU A 26 -12.34 21.58 19.61
N SER A 27 -11.79 22.74 19.26
CA SER A 27 -12.41 23.60 18.26
C SER A 27 -12.40 22.94 16.88
N LEU A 28 -13.51 23.07 16.15
CA LEU A 28 -13.63 22.55 14.77
C LEU A 28 -12.66 23.21 13.78
N SER A 29 -12.05 24.32 14.17
CA SER A 29 -10.99 24.99 13.41
C SER A 29 -9.61 24.35 13.64
N SER A 30 -9.42 23.62 14.74
CA SER A 30 -8.18 22.92 15.06
C SER A 30 -8.11 21.56 14.32
N ARG A 31 -6.89 21.09 14.06
CA ARG A 31 -6.68 19.75 13.45
C ARG A 31 -7.20 18.63 14.33
N SER A 32 -7.02 18.75 15.64
CA SER A 32 -7.46 17.77 16.64
C SER A 32 -8.99 17.70 16.76
N GLY A 33 -9.70 18.83 16.72
CA GLY A 33 -11.15 18.85 16.74
C GLY A 33 -11.76 18.28 15.44
N MET A 34 -11.20 18.65 14.27
CA MET A 34 -11.62 18.07 13.00
C MET A 34 -11.39 16.56 12.94
N GLN A 35 -10.33 16.05 13.59
CA GLN A 35 -10.06 14.63 13.69
C GLN A 35 -11.17 13.86 14.41
N ILE A 36 -11.81 14.44 15.43
CA ILE A 36 -12.94 13.82 16.13
C ILE A 36 -14.13 13.64 15.18
N VAL A 37 -14.41 14.64 14.35
CA VAL A 37 -15.47 14.55 13.33
C VAL A 37 -15.19 13.41 12.36
N TRP A 38 -13.93 13.28 11.89
CA TRP A 38 -13.54 12.20 11.00
C TRP A 38 -13.60 10.81 11.67
N ILE A 39 -13.29 10.73 12.96
CA ILE A 39 -13.46 9.49 13.74
C ILE A 39 -14.95 9.13 13.81
N GLY A 40 -15.84 10.07 14.14
CA GLY A 40 -17.27 9.83 14.17
C GLY A 40 -17.82 9.37 12.82
N THR A 41 -17.48 10.03 11.73
CA THR A 41 -17.90 9.66 10.38
C THR A 41 -17.35 8.30 9.96
N SER A 42 -16.11 7.95 10.34
CA SER A 42 -15.50 6.66 10.04
C SER A 42 -16.20 5.51 10.77
N ILE A 43 -16.63 5.72 12.02
CA ILE A 43 -17.38 4.72 12.80
C ILE A 43 -18.76 4.51 12.16
N CYS A 44 -19.47 5.58 11.80
CA CYS A 44 -20.74 5.48 11.10
C CYS A 44 -20.61 4.73 9.76
N LEU A 45 -19.63 5.12 8.95
CA LEU A 45 -19.38 4.46 7.67
C LEU A 45 -19.05 2.98 7.85
N ARG A 46 -18.20 2.65 8.83
CA ARG A 46 -17.91 1.25 9.17
C ARG A 46 -19.17 0.46 9.51
N PHE A 47 -20.06 1.04 10.30
CA PHE A 47 -21.32 0.39 10.66
C PHE A 47 -22.19 0.12 9.43
N VAL A 48 -22.33 1.10 8.55
CA VAL A 48 -23.06 0.95 7.28
C VAL A 48 -22.46 -0.15 6.42
N LEU A 49 -21.13 -0.15 6.25
CA LEU A 49 -20.44 -1.18 5.47
C LEU A 49 -20.62 -2.59 6.06
N LEU A 50 -20.63 -2.73 7.38
CA LEU A 50 -20.85 -4.04 8.04
C LEU A 50 -22.29 -4.56 7.88
N MET A 51 -23.26 -3.68 7.65
CA MET A 51 -24.66 -4.06 7.40
C MET A 51 -24.95 -4.40 5.93
N MET A 52 -24.01 -4.14 5.04
CA MET A 52 -24.17 -4.45 3.61
C MET A 52 -23.97 -5.93 3.35
N ASP A 53 -24.82 -6.51 2.51
CA ASP A 53 -24.71 -7.91 2.06
C ASP A 53 -23.42 -8.15 1.24
N ASP A 54 -22.82 -9.32 1.42
CA ASP A 54 -21.62 -9.74 0.67
C ASP A 54 -21.84 -9.71 -0.85
N ARG A 55 -23.07 -9.94 -1.29
CA ARG A 55 -23.45 -9.87 -2.71
C ARG A 55 -23.23 -8.50 -3.34
N VAL A 56 -23.38 -7.43 -2.54
CA VAL A 56 -23.17 -6.05 -3.02
C VAL A 56 -21.69 -5.86 -3.30
N TYR A 57 -20.83 -6.29 -2.38
CA TYR A 57 -19.38 -6.21 -2.58
C TYR A 57 -18.95 -7.01 -3.80
N ASP A 58 -19.46 -8.21 -3.96
CA ASP A 58 -19.13 -9.04 -5.12
C ASP A 58 -19.60 -8.40 -6.42
N THR A 59 -20.83 -7.89 -6.48
CA THR A 59 -21.38 -7.30 -7.71
C THR A 59 -20.60 -6.06 -8.13
N PHE A 60 -20.29 -5.18 -7.20
CA PHE A 60 -19.68 -3.87 -7.50
C PHE A 60 -18.15 -3.86 -7.51
N ALA A 61 -17.49 -4.95 -7.12
CA ALA A 61 -16.03 -5.03 -7.00
C ALA A 61 -15.27 -4.48 -8.22
N TYR A 62 -15.57 -4.96 -9.41
CA TYR A 62 -14.88 -4.52 -10.62
C TYR A 62 -15.30 -3.13 -11.08
N VAL A 63 -16.54 -2.73 -10.82
CA VAL A 63 -17.03 -1.38 -11.15
C VAL A 63 -16.33 -0.33 -10.32
N VAL A 64 -16.23 -0.55 -9.00
CA VAL A 64 -15.51 0.33 -8.07
C VAL A 64 -14.03 0.38 -8.41
N TYR A 65 -13.43 -0.77 -8.74
CA TYR A 65 -12.03 -0.84 -9.16
C TYR A 65 -11.78 -0.02 -10.43
N ALA A 66 -12.59 -0.21 -11.47
CA ALA A 66 -12.45 0.50 -12.74
C ALA A 66 -12.65 2.02 -12.57
N LEU A 67 -13.64 2.44 -11.77
CA LEU A 67 -13.90 3.84 -11.50
C LEU A 67 -12.74 4.50 -10.75
N LEU A 68 -12.21 3.85 -9.71
CA LEU A 68 -11.08 4.39 -8.95
C LEU A 68 -9.77 4.35 -9.75
N LEU A 69 -9.59 3.36 -10.61
CA LEU A 69 -8.47 3.32 -11.54
C LEU A 69 -8.51 4.49 -12.52
N LEU A 70 -9.69 4.77 -13.10
CA LEU A 70 -9.90 5.94 -13.96
C LEU A 70 -9.61 7.24 -13.20
N LEU A 71 -10.08 7.34 -11.97
CA LEU A 71 -9.83 8.51 -11.11
C LEU A 71 -8.32 8.69 -10.82
N LEU A 72 -7.62 7.60 -10.53
CA LEU A 72 -6.16 7.62 -10.37
C LEU A 72 -5.44 8.10 -11.64
N PHE A 73 -5.88 7.60 -12.79
CA PHE A 73 -5.30 7.99 -14.07
C PHE A 73 -5.52 9.48 -14.35
N LEU A 74 -6.73 9.99 -14.10
CA LEU A 74 -7.04 11.42 -14.28
C LEU A 74 -6.23 12.32 -13.35
N THR A 75 -5.93 11.88 -12.13
CA THR A 75 -5.13 12.68 -11.18
C THR A 75 -3.67 12.83 -11.57
N ILE A 76 -3.12 11.96 -12.44
CA ILE A 76 -1.76 12.13 -12.99
C ILE A 76 -1.64 13.47 -13.75
N PHE A 77 -2.71 13.86 -14.44
CA PHE A 77 -2.77 15.09 -15.24
C PHE A 77 -3.19 16.33 -14.44
N ASN A 78 -3.43 16.19 -13.13
CA ASN A 78 -3.84 17.31 -12.30
C ASN A 78 -2.71 18.35 -12.22
N PRO A 79 -2.98 19.64 -12.57
CA PRO A 79 -1.98 20.71 -12.50
C PRO A 79 -1.61 21.10 -11.06
N HIS A 80 -2.51 20.83 -10.10
CA HIS A 80 -2.27 21.15 -8.69
C HIS A 80 -1.41 20.10 -8.00
N SER A 81 -0.18 20.45 -7.68
CA SER A 81 0.70 19.62 -6.87
C SER A 81 0.74 20.09 -5.42
N ILE A 82 0.51 19.20 -4.47
CA ILE A 82 0.67 19.46 -3.04
C ILE A 82 1.95 18.74 -2.60
N LYS A 83 2.94 19.49 -2.10
CA LYS A 83 4.26 18.96 -1.68
C LYS A 83 4.95 18.10 -2.76
N GLY A 84 4.79 18.46 -4.03
CA GLY A 84 5.42 17.75 -5.16
C GLY A 84 4.67 16.50 -5.64
N SER A 85 3.59 16.09 -4.98
CA SER A 85 2.71 15.00 -5.40
C SER A 85 1.44 15.51 -6.07
N ARG A 86 1.00 14.82 -7.14
CA ARG A 86 -0.22 15.14 -7.90
C ARG A 86 -1.39 14.23 -7.53
N SER A 87 -1.42 13.70 -6.33
CA SER A 87 -2.37 12.68 -5.88
C SER A 87 -3.61 13.22 -5.18
N TRP A 88 -3.71 14.53 -4.98
CA TRP A 88 -4.78 15.14 -4.21
C TRP A 88 -5.83 15.80 -5.10
N ILE A 89 -7.10 15.44 -4.85
CA ILE A 89 -8.26 16.16 -5.40
C ILE A 89 -8.74 17.13 -4.32
N VAL A 90 -8.70 18.42 -4.64
CA VAL A 90 -9.15 19.49 -3.74
C VAL A 90 -10.57 19.88 -4.13
N LEU A 91 -11.54 19.60 -3.24
CA LEU A 91 -12.95 19.95 -3.39
C LEU A 91 -13.32 20.98 -2.29
N GLY A 92 -12.91 22.22 -2.48
CA GLY A 92 -13.10 23.27 -1.46
C GLY A 92 -12.31 22.96 -0.19
N PRO A 93 -12.97 22.80 0.99
CA PRO A 93 -12.29 22.47 2.24
C PRO A 93 -11.86 21.01 2.34
N LEU A 94 -12.44 20.14 1.50
CA LEU A 94 -12.16 18.69 1.50
C LEU A 94 -10.99 18.37 0.57
N ARG A 95 -10.09 17.55 1.07
CA ARG A 95 -8.97 17.00 0.30
C ARG A 95 -9.11 15.49 0.28
N LEU A 96 -9.30 14.94 -0.89
CA LEU A 96 -9.41 13.49 -1.11
C LEU A 96 -8.17 12.99 -1.83
N GLN A 97 -7.66 11.86 -1.38
CA GLN A 97 -6.54 11.17 -2.01
C GLN A 97 -7.06 9.86 -2.62
N PRO A 98 -7.28 9.79 -3.93
CA PRO A 98 -7.83 8.60 -4.59
C PRO A 98 -7.00 7.34 -4.37
N ALA A 99 -5.69 7.47 -4.17
CA ALA A 99 -4.80 6.35 -3.89
C ALA A 99 -5.20 5.55 -2.64
N GLU A 100 -5.76 6.21 -1.60
CA GLU A 100 -6.22 5.53 -0.39
C GLU A 100 -7.45 4.65 -0.67
N PHE A 101 -8.38 5.15 -1.45
CA PHE A 101 -9.58 4.39 -1.85
C PHE A 101 -9.25 3.28 -2.85
N ALA A 102 -8.29 3.50 -3.72
CA ALA A 102 -7.86 2.52 -4.70
C ALA A 102 -7.26 1.27 -4.04
N LYS A 103 -6.61 1.37 -2.87
CA LYS A 103 -6.14 0.20 -2.10
C LYS A 103 -7.30 -0.72 -1.73
N PHE A 104 -8.39 -0.15 -1.23
CA PHE A 104 -9.60 -0.91 -0.89
C PHE A 104 -10.22 -1.55 -2.14
N ALA A 105 -10.38 -0.80 -3.22
CA ALA A 105 -10.94 -1.31 -4.48
C ALA A 105 -10.10 -2.45 -5.08
N THR A 106 -8.77 -2.32 -4.99
CA THR A 106 -7.85 -3.37 -5.44
C THR A 106 -8.00 -4.64 -4.59
N ALA A 107 -8.09 -4.50 -3.26
CA ALA A 107 -8.33 -5.63 -2.37
C ALA A 107 -9.63 -6.36 -2.72
N LEU A 108 -10.70 -5.61 -2.97
CA LEU A 108 -12.01 -6.15 -3.33
C LEU A 108 -11.98 -6.86 -4.70
N ALA A 109 -11.35 -6.25 -5.70
CA ALA A 109 -11.22 -6.82 -7.03
C ALA A 109 -10.40 -8.11 -7.04
N ILE A 110 -9.30 -8.16 -6.27
CA ILE A 110 -8.48 -9.37 -6.12
C ILE A 110 -9.25 -10.44 -5.38
N ALA A 111 -9.95 -10.12 -4.28
CA ALA A 111 -10.74 -11.08 -3.54
C ALA A 111 -11.79 -11.74 -4.44
N LYS A 112 -12.51 -10.94 -5.23
CA LYS A 112 -13.46 -11.45 -6.22
C LYS A 112 -12.80 -12.31 -7.30
N PHE A 113 -11.64 -11.88 -7.82
CA PHE A 113 -10.92 -12.64 -8.85
C PHE A 113 -10.46 -14.00 -8.33
N MET A 114 -9.96 -14.05 -7.09
CA MET A 114 -9.45 -15.28 -6.48
C MET A 114 -10.57 -16.21 -5.99
N SER A 115 -11.77 -15.69 -5.70
CA SER A 115 -12.94 -16.49 -5.33
C SER A 115 -13.63 -17.14 -6.53
N ALA A 116 -13.23 -16.79 -7.76
CA ALA A 116 -13.83 -17.34 -8.97
C ALA A 116 -13.57 -18.86 -9.09
N TYR A 117 -14.60 -19.59 -9.54
CA TYR A 117 -14.49 -21.04 -9.73
C TYR A 117 -13.37 -21.40 -10.71
N GLY A 118 -12.51 -22.33 -10.30
CA GLY A 118 -11.37 -22.78 -11.12
C GLY A 118 -10.12 -21.89 -10.99
N PHE A 119 -10.11 -20.89 -10.11
CA PHE A 119 -8.89 -20.14 -9.81
C PHE A 119 -7.85 -21.06 -9.17
N THR A 120 -6.66 -21.07 -9.72
CA THR A 120 -5.50 -21.76 -9.15
C THR A 120 -4.27 -20.85 -9.29
N ILE A 121 -3.59 -20.61 -8.19
CA ILE A 121 -2.39 -19.76 -8.17
C ILE A 121 -1.22 -20.40 -8.94
N SER A 122 -1.25 -21.73 -9.10
CA SER A 122 -0.26 -22.48 -9.88
C SER A 122 -0.35 -22.22 -11.39
N ASN A 123 -1.49 -21.68 -11.85
CA ASN A 123 -1.66 -21.32 -13.25
C ASN A 123 -1.07 -19.94 -13.50
N TRP A 124 -0.02 -19.88 -14.33
CA TRP A 124 0.66 -18.62 -14.67
C TRP A 124 -0.28 -17.53 -15.20
N LYS A 125 -1.31 -17.91 -15.96
CA LYS A 125 -2.28 -16.94 -16.50
C LYS A 125 -3.11 -16.28 -15.39
N HIS A 126 -3.54 -17.06 -14.40
CA HIS A 126 -4.28 -16.52 -13.25
C HIS A 126 -3.39 -15.65 -12.38
N LEU A 127 -2.14 -16.08 -12.14
CA LEU A 127 -1.17 -15.29 -11.39
C LEU A 127 -0.85 -13.97 -12.09
N ALA A 128 -0.63 -14.00 -13.41
CA ALA A 128 -0.35 -12.79 -14.19
C ALA A 128 -1.54 -11.83 -14.21
N ALA A 129 -2.77 -12.33 -14.33
CA ALA A 129 -3.98 -11.51 -14.27
C ALA A 129 -4.15 -10.86 -12.88
N ALA A 130 -3.97 -11.63 -11.80
CA ALA A 130 -4.05 -11.12 -10.44
C ALA A 130 -2.94 -10.07 -10.17
N ALA A 131 -1.72 -10.34 -10.62
CA ALA A 131 -0.63 -9.37 -10.55
C ALA A 131 -0.95 -8.09 -11.35
N GLY A 132 -1.57 -8.21 -12.52
CA GLY A 132 -2.04 -7.08 -13.32
C GLY A 132 -3.01 -6.18 -12.56
N ILE A 133 -3.96 -6.76 -11.82
CA ILE A 133 -4.90 -6.02 -10.96
C ILE A 133 -4.15 -5.21 -9.88
N ILE A 134 -3.04 -5.71 -9.36
CA ILE A 134 -2.23 -5.02 -8.35
C ILE A 134 -1.33 -3.96 -8.99
N PHE A 135 -0.62 -4.32 -10.07
CA PHE A 135 0.39 -3.45 -10.65
C PHE A 135 -0.21 -2.24 -11.37
N LEU A 136 -1.42 -2.36 -11.92
CA LEU A 136 -2.03 -1.30 -12.70
C LEU A 136 -2.30 -0.03 -11.87
N PRO A 137 -2.98 -0.07 -10.71
CA PRO A 137 -3.11 1.09 -9.82
C PRO A 137 -1.76 1.51 -9.22
N MET A 138 -0.87 0.56 -8.90
CA MET A 138 0.46 0.85 -8.38
C MET A 138 1.27 1.72 -9.37
N LEU A 139 1.26 1.42 -10.65
CA LEU A 139 1.92 2.22 -11.69
C LEU A 139 1.33 3.63 -11.80
N CYS A 140 0.00 3.78 -11.70
CA CYS A 140 -0.64 5.10 -11.67
C CYS A 140 -0.16 5.92 -10.47
N ILE A 141 -0.05 5.30 -9.28
CA ILE A 141 0.39 5.98 -8.05
C ILE A 141 1.88 6.39 -8.14
N VAL A 142 2.73 5.54 -8.72
CA VAL A 142 4.13 5.91 -9.00
C VAL A 142 4.20 7.09 -9.95
N GLY A 143 3.34 7.12 -10.99
CA GLY A 143 3.22 8.24 -11.92
C GLY A 143 2.80 9.57 -11.24
N GLN A 144 2.06 9.50 -10.13
CA GLN A 144 1.70 10.64 -9.29
C GLN A 144 2.84 11.11 -8.36
N ARG A 145 4.01 10.45 -8.40
CA ARG A 145 5.17 10.67 -7.52
C ARG A 145 4.91 10.34 -6.05
N GLU A 146 4.06 9.34 -5.79
CA GLU A 146 3.78 8.82 -4.44
C GLU A 146 4.30 7.39 -4.25
N THR A 147 5.60 7.24 -4.20
CA THR A 147 6.26 5.93 -4.03
C THR A 147 5.88 5.25 -2.71
N GLY A 148 5.64 6.01 -1.63
CA GLY A 148 5.23 5.47 -0.33
C GLY A 148 3.88 4.72 -0.40
N SER A 149 2.87 5.32 -1.02
CA SER A 149 1.55 4.69 -1.21
C SER A 149 1.63 3.50 -2.17
N ALA A 150 2.49 3.55 -3.18
CA ALA A 150 2.71 2.45 -4.10
C ALA A 150 3.32 1.21 -3.42
N LEU A 151 4.24 1.40 -2.48
CA LEU A 151 4.86 0.30 -1.73
C LEU A 151 3.85 -0.52 -0.92
N VAL A 152 2.75 0.08 -0.48
CA VAL A 152 1.68 -0.64 0.25
C VAL A 152 1.07 -1.75 -0.61
N TYR A 153 1.02 -1.57 -1.94
CA TYR A 153 0.49 -2.59 -2.85
C TYR A 153 1.30 -3.89 -2.86
N LEU A 154 2.56 -3.84 -2.44
CA LEU A 154 3.39 -5.03 -2.30
C LEU A 154 2.89 -5.97 -1.19
N SER A 155 2.11 -5.46 -0.23
CA SER A 155 1.47 -6.29 0.79
C SER A 155 0.46 -7.30 0.20
N PHE A 156 -0.12 -7.02 -0.96
CA PHE A 156 -1.00 -7.96 -1.65
C PHE A 156 -0.29 -9.25 -2.10
N PHE A 157 1.02 -9.22 -2.29
CA PHE A 157 1.80 -10.43 -2.58
C PHE A 157 1.83 -11.41 -1.39
N LEU A 158 1.67 -10.91 -0.14
CA LEU A 158 1.51 -11.77 1.04
C LEU A 158 0.23 -12.61 0.96
N MET A 159 -0.82 -12.06 0.34
CA MET A 159 -2.06 -12.78 0.11
C MET A 159 -1.86 -13.96 -0.86
N PHE A 160 -1.07 -13.76 -1.93
CA PHE A 160 -0.72 -14.85 -2.85
C PHE A 160 0.08 -15.97 -2.18
N TYR A 161 0.98 -15.60 -1.27
CA TYR A 161 1.72 -16.59 -0.48
C TYR A 161 0.77 -17.43 0.39
N ARG A 162 -0.21 -16.81 1.00
CA ARG A 162 -1.24 -17.51 1.79
C ARG A 162 -2.07 -18.49 0.94
N GLU A 163 -2.32 -18.18 -0.32
CA GLU A 163 -3.08 -18.99 -1.27
C GLU A 163 -2.23 -20.09 -1.95
N GLY A 164 -1.00 -20.30 -1.47
CA GLY A 164 -0.16 -21.42 -1.92
C GLY A 164 0.93 -21.05 -2.93
N MET A 165 1.20 -19.75 -3.12
CA MET A 165 2.35 -19.33 -3.92
C MET A 165 3.63 -19.76 -3.23
N PRO A 166 4.63 -20.31 -3.96
CA PRO A 166 5.91 -20.68 -3.36
C PRO A 166 6.61 -19.50 -2.69
N GLY A 167 7.13 -19.71 -1.47
CA GLY A 167 7.80 -18.66 -0.70
C GLY A 167 8.99 -18.00 -1.40
N SER A 168 9.57 -18.66 -2.40
CA SER A 168 10.64 -18.11 -3.24
C SER A 168 10.22 -16.84 -3.98
N PHE A 169 8.97 -16.75 -4.46
CA PHE A 169 8.44 -15.54 -5.12
C PHE A 169 8.31 -14.37 -4.16
N LEU A 170 7.79 -14.63 -2.95
CA LEU A 170 7.70 -13.60 -1.92
C LEU A 170 9.07 -13.07 -1.55
N PHE A 171 10.01 -13.99 -1.35
CA PHE A 171 11.39 -13.64 -1.00
C PHE A 171 12.07 -12.84 -2.12
N THR A 172 11.92 -13.25 -3.37
CA THR A 172 12.45 -12.51 -4.53
C THR A 172 11.83 -11.11 -4.61
N GLY A 173 10.53 -10.95 -4.34
CA GLY A 173 9.87 -9.65 -4.28
C GLY A 173 10.45 -8.75 -3.19
N VAL A 174 10.64 -9.26 -1.97
CA VAL A 174 11.27 -8.51 -0.86
C VAL A 174 12.72 -8.15 -1.20
N ALA A 175 13.48 -9.08 -1.77
CA ALA A 175 14.85 -8.82 -2.21
C ALA A 175 14.90 -7.70 -3.26
N MET A 176 14.01 -7.70 -4.26
CA MET A 176 13.91 -6.61 -5.24
C MET A 176 13.65 -5.26 -4.60
N ILE A 177 12.77 -5.18 -3.58
CA ILE A 177 12.50 -3.95 -2.85
C ILE A 177 13.76 -3.47 -2.13
N VAL A 178 14.45 -4.37 -1.44
CA VAL A 178 15.72 -4.03 -0.75
C VAL A 178 16.75 -3.55 -1.75
N TYR A 179 16.92 -4.23 -2.89
CA TYR A 179 17.80 -3.80 -3.96
C TYR A 179 17.46 -2.39 -4.48
N PHE A 180 16.16 -2.14 -4.71
CA PHE A 180 15.70 -0.83 -5.19
C PHE A 180 15.97 0.27 -4.16
N VAL A 181 15.61 0.05 -2.89
CA VAL A 181 15.81 1.03 -1.81
C VAL A 181 17.29 1.31 -1.58
N VAL A 182 18.12 0.28 -1.53
CA VAL A 182 19.58 0.42 -1.35
C VAL A 182 20.21 1.09 -2.58
N GLY A 183 19.77 0.74 -3.79
CA GLY A 183 20.29 1.31 -5.04
C GLY A 183 19.98 2.77 -5.22
N VAL A 184 18.77 3.23 -4.84
CA VAL A 184 18.31 4.60 -5.10
C VAL A 184 18.59 5.57 -3.97
N LYS A 185 18.48 5.13 -2.71
CA LYS A 185 18.48 6.04 -1.57
C LYS A 185 19.82 6.16 -0.84
N TYR A 186 20.70 5.19 -0.95
CA TYR A 186 21.94 5.16 -0.21
C TYR A 186 23.16 5.46 -1.09
N ASP A 187 23.19 6.67 -1.67
CA ASP A 187 24.40 7.13 -2.36
C ASP A 187 25.52 7.49 -1.39
N ASP A 188 25.19 7.81 -0.12
CA ASP A 188 26.12 8.35 0.87
C ASP A 188 26.30 7.50 2.14
N VAL A 189 25.92 6.20 2.15
CA VAL A 189 26.09 5.35 3.34
C VAL A 189 27.49 4.76 3.37
N MET A 190 28.31 5.21 4.32
CA MET A 190 29.53 4.51 4.71
C MET A 190 29.19 3.28 5.56
N LEU A 191 29.53 2.11 5.07
CA LEU A 191 29.54 0.88 5.87
C LEU A 191 30.99 0.61 6.29
N TRP A 192 31.30 0.72 7.59
CA TRP A 192 32.63 0.46 8.15
C TRP A 192 33.80 1.19 7.44
N ASP A 193 33.72 2.51 7.29
CA ASP A 193 34.76 3.34 6.64
C ASP A 193 35.13 2.92 5.19
N THR A 194 34.31 2.07 4.55
CA THR A 194 34.51 1.71 3.15
C THR A 194 33.82 2.71 2.22
N PRO A 195 34.38 2.97 1.02
CA PRO A 195 33.72 3.84 0.05
C PRO A 195 32.33 3.33 -0.29
N THR A 196 31.39 4.23 -0.43
CA THR A 196 29.93 3.99 -0.65
C THR A 196 29.62 2.92 -1.69
N SER A 197 30.38 2.84 -2.75
CA SER A 197 30.23 1.83 -3.80
C SER A 197 30.48 0.40 -3.31
N VAL A 198 31.45 0.21 -2.42
CA VAL A 198 31.79 -1.12 -1.86
C VAL A 198 30.76 -1.55 -0.83
N GLY A 199 30.28 -0.62 0.02
CA GLY A 199 29.23 -0.92 0.99
C GLY A 199 27.92 -1.33 0.33
N LYS A 200 27.49 -0.64 -0.72
CA LYS A 200 26.35 -1.02 -1.54
C LYS A 200 26.52 -2.42 -2.15
N PHE A 201 27.68 -2.67 -2.74
CA PHE A 201 27.98 -3.96 -3.36
C PHE A 201 27.94 -5.10 -2.33
N CYS A 202 28.50 -4.90 -1.14
CA CYS A 202 28.45 -5.90 -0.06
C CYS A 202 27.03 -6.22 0.39
N VAL A 203 26.18 -5.19 0.61
CA VAL A 203 24.77 -5.39 1.00
C VAL A 203 24.00 -6.12 -0.10
N LEU A 204 24.18 -5.72 -1.35
CA LEU A 204 23.54 -6.37 -2.48
C LEU A 204 23.98 -7.83 -2.64
N LEU A 205 25.28 -8.10 -2.44
CA LEU A 205 25.86 -9.45 -2.50
C LEU A 205 25.32 -10.34 -1.38
N LEU A 206 25.21 -9.82 -0.14
CA LEU A 206 24.61 -10.55 1.00
C LEU A 206 23.14 -10.89 0.73
N VAL A 207 22.34 -9.95 0.23
CA VAL A 207 20.93 -10.20 -0.12
C VAL A 207 20.85 -11.25 -1.23
N GLN A 208 21.74 -11.20 -2.21
CA GLN A 208 21.79 -12.18 -3.31
C GLN A 208 22.19 -13.57 -2.84
N MET A 209 23.20 -13.68 -1.98
CA MET A 209 23.61 -14.97 -1.40
C MET A 209 22.49 -15.57 -0.55
N PHE A 210 21.82 -14.75 0.26
CA PHE A 210 20.70 -15.21 1.08
C PHE A 210 19.52 -15.66 0.21
N SER A 211 19.21 -14.93 -0.89
CA SER A 211 18.17 -15.32 -1.84
C SER A 211 18.47 -16.62 -2.57
N ALA A 212 19.70 -16.77 -3.03
CA ALA A 212 20.15 -17.99 -3.68
C ALA A 212 20.11 -19.19 -2.72
N GLY A 213 20.51 -19.00 -1.46
CA GLY A 213 20.42 -20.03 -0.41
C GLY A 213 18.98 -20.48 -0.14
N MET A 214 18.04 -19.54 -0.06
CA MET A 214 16.62 -19.87 0.12
C MET A 214 16.02 -20.62 -1.08
N VAL A 215 16.33 -20.18 -2.29
CA VAL A 215 15.90 -20.89 -3.52
C VAL A 215 16.48 -22.30 -3.55
N TRP A 216 17.76 -22.46 -3.21
CA TRP A 216 18.42 -23.76 -3.17
C TRP A 216 17.80 -24.70 -2.12
N THR A 217 17.55 -24.21 -0.89
CA THR A 217 16.89 -25.01 0.16
C THR A 217 15.47 -25.40 -0.22
N TYR A 218 14.74 -24.51 -0.90
CA TYR A 218 13.39 -24.78 -1.41
C TYR A 218 13.40 -25.87 -2.50
N LEU A 219 14.32 -25.79 -3.46
CA LEU A 219 14.45 -26.79 -4.52
C LEU A 219 14.80 -28.16 -3.93
N ARG A 220 15.74 -28.20 -2.98
CA ARG A 220 16.14 -29.43 -2.28
C ARG A 220 15.03 -30.03 -1.41
N SER A 221 14.13 -29.21 -0.90
CA SER A 221 12.94 -29.67 -0.13
C SER A 221 11.88 -30.32 -1.01
N LYS A 222 11.83 -29.98 -2.31
CA LYS A 222 10.90 -30.60 -3.27
C LYS A 222 11.39 -31.95 -3.83
N GLU A 223 12.68 -32.26 -3.69
CA GLU A 223 13.28 -33.52 -4.14
C GLU A 223 13.19 -34.66 -3.08
N LYS A 224 12.69 -34.33 -1.88
CA LYS A 224 12.33 -35.28 -0.82
C LYS A 224 10.82 -35.44 -0.73
#